data_cc678c18ff573b23e8a4395ed7942edf
#
_entry.id   cc678c18ff573b23e8a4395ed7942edf
#
_cell.length_a   1.000
_cell.length_b   1.000
_cell.length_c   1.000
_cell.angle_alpha   90.00
_cell.angle_beta   90.00
_cell.angle_gamma   90.00
#
_symmetry.space_group_name_H-M   'P 1'
#
loop_
_entity.id
_entity.type
_entity.pdbx_description
1 polymer ?
#
loop_
_entity_poly.entity_id
_entity_poly.type
_entity_poly.pdbx_seq_one_letter_code
_entity_poly.pdbx_strand_id
1 'polypeptide(L)'
;DKSSKANGVDAAAEDLASEDTIDGIAEYAKKLSERLNTVIAISGPIDVVADANKAYLIRNGHPMMSRVTGTGCMLSSAVGVFAAANPDNLLEATAVCISAYGYAGELAYEKVQSTNGGTGSFRMFLMDAMSNMDNETFLQGAKIEEA
;
A
#
# COMPACT_ATOMS: atom_id res chain seq x y z
N ASP A 1 12.69 16.71 9.81
CA ASP A 1 13.57 17.65 9.12
C ASP A 1 12.73 18.74 8.48
N LYS A 2 13.10 20.04 8.70
CA LYS A 2 12.31 21.18 8.20
C LYS A 2 12.62 21.53 6.74
N SER A 3 13.38 20.72 6.03
CA SER A 3 13.87 20.99 4.68
C SER A 3 13.16 20.23 3.55
N SER A 4 12.38 19.19 3.84
CA SER A 4 11.64 18.46 2.81
C SER A 4 10.40 19.25 2.37
N LYS A 5 10.33 19.63 1.10
CA LYS A 5 9.14 20.22 0.48
C LYS A 5 8.37 19.10 -0.23
N ALA A 6 7.26 18.69 0.35
CA ALA A 6 6.33 17.83 -0.35
C ALA A 6 5.76 18.54 -1.58
N ASN A 7 5.67 17.84 -2.72
CA ASN A 7 5.00 18.32 -3.92
C ASN A 7 3.51 17.93 -3.88
N GLY A 8 2.72 18.73 -3.17
CA GLY A 8 1.29 18.45 -3.02
C GLY A 8 1.03 17.22 -2.14
N VAL A 9 0.29 16.25 -2.66
CA VAL A 9 -0.05 14.99 -1.97
C VAL A 9 0.95 13.86 -2.29
N ASP A 10 1.88 14.10 -3.21
CA ASP A 10 2.86 13.09 -3.61
C ASP A 10 4.13 13.24 -2.75
N ALA A 11 4.70 12.10 -2.35
CA ALA A 11 6.00 12.08 -1.67
C ALA A 11 7.11 12.53 -2.63
N ALA A 12 8.13 13.21 -2.09
CA ALA A 12 9.33 13.49 -2.88
C ALA A 12 10.05 12.18 -3.22
N ALA A 13 10.68 12.10 -4.39
CA ALA A 13 11.35 10.87 -4.84
C ALA A 13 12.44 10.37 -3.86
N GLU A 14 13.05 11.29 -3.12
CA GLU A 14 14.05 11.03 -2.08
C GLU A 14 13.46 10.48 -0.76
N ASP A 15 12.14 10.64 -0.56
CA ASP A 15 11.43 10.17 0.63
C ASP A 15 10.75 8.79 0.38
N LEU A 16 10.86 8.25 -0.83
CA LEU A 16 10.26 6.96 -1.18
C LEU A 16 11.09 5.79 -0.64
N ALA A 17 10.39 4.79 -0.11
CA ALA A 17 11.02 3.54 0.30
C ALA A 17 11.61 2.81 -0.92
N SER A 18 12.91 2.53 -0.87
CA SER A 18 13.67 1.74 -1.84
C SER A 18 14.45 0.67 -1.10
N GLU A 19 15.00 -0.31 -1.82
CA GLU A 19 15.81 -1.38 -1.21
C GLU A 19 16.97 -0.83 -0.35
N ASP A 20 17.57 0.30 -0.74
CA ASP A 20 18.70 0.91 -0.03
C ASP A 20 18.29 1.69 1.25
N THR A 21 17.00 2.05 1.38
CA THR A 21 16.49 2.89 2.47
C THR A 21 15.44 2.21 3.34
N ILE A 22 15.01 1.01 2.96
CA ILE A 22 13.84 0.35 3.54
C ILE A 22 13.97 0.10 5.05
N ASP A 23 15.15 -0.36 5.50
CA ASP A 23 15.38 -0.64 6.93
C ASP A 23 15.24 0.64 7.78
N GLY A 24 15.78 1.75 7.27
CA GLY A 24 15.66 3.05 7.93
C GLY A 24 14.22 3.55 8.01
N ILE A 25 13.42 3.28 6.98
CA ILE A 25 11.99 3.65 6.94
C ILE A 25 11.18 2.77 7.88
N ALA A 26 11.47 1.46 7.95
CA ALA A 26 10.82 0.55 8.88
C ALA A 26 11.08 0.97 10.35
N GLU A 27 12.33 1.27 10.69
CA GLU A 27 12.69 1.76 12.03
C GLU A 27 12.06 3.12 12.35
N TYR A 28 11.98 4.01 11.37
CA TYR A 28 11.28 5.29 11.53
C TYR A 28 9.79 5.08 11.78
N ALA A 29 9.15 4.19 11.02
CA ALA A 29 7.73 3.87 11.17
C ALA A 29 7.42 3.29 12.56
N LYS A 30 8.26 2.35 13.08
CA LYS A 30 8.13 1.81 14.44
C LYS A 30 8.21 2.92 15.51
N LYS A 31 9.21 3.78 15.44
CA LYS A 31 9.37 4.90 16.39
C LYS A 31 8.20 5.88 16.34
N LEU A 32 7.68 6.14 15.15
CA LEU A 32 6.52 7.01 14.97
C LEU A 32 5.26 6.37 15.53
N SER A 33 5.08 5.07 15.30
CA SER A 33 4.00 4.25 15.87
C SER A 33 4.01 4.29 17.39
N GLU A 34 5.15 4.04 18.02
CA GLU A 34 5.31 4.12 19.48
C GLU A 34 4.92 5.50 20.01
N ARG A 35 5.41 6.57 19.39
CA ARG A 35 5.12 7.95 19.81
C ARG A 35 3.66 8.32 19.69
N LEU A 36 2.98 7.85 18.64
CA LEU A 36 1.58 8.19 18.34
C LEU A 36 0.58 7.17 18.89
N ASN A 37 1.09 6.04 19.41
CA ASN A 37 0.29 4.90 19.87
C ASN A 37 -0.74 4.43 18.82
N THR A 38 -0.26 4.21 17.59
CA THR A 38 -1.09 3.79 16.44
C THR A 38 -0.27 3.04 15.41
N VAL A 39 -0.91 2.28 14.54
CA VAL A 39 -0.25 1.68 13.37
C VAL A 39 0.08 2.78 12.36
N ILE A 40 1.27 2.72 11.80
CA ILE A 40 1.76 3.63 10.76
C ILE A 40 1.87 2.88 9.45
N ALA A 41 1.32 3.44 8.40
CA ALA A 41 1.49 2.97 7.02
C ALA A 41 2.16 4.06 6.19
N ILE A 42 3.26 3.71 5.53
CA ILE A 42 4.00 4.58 4.60
C ILE A 42 3.93 3.93 3.23
N SER A 43 3.23 4.58 2.29
CA SER A 43 3.07 4.06 0.94
C SER A 43 4.16 4.56 0.01
N GLY A 44 4.62 3.68 -0.91
CA GLY A 44 5.69 3.97 -1.86
C GLY A 44 5.82 2.86 -2.90
N PRO A 45 6.98 2.74 -3.56
CA PRO A 45 7.32 1.57 -4.38
C PRO A 45 7.37 0.26 -3.56
N ILE A 46 7.77 0.35 -2.30
CA ILE A 46 7.63 -0.67 -1.26
C ILE A 46 6.85 0.00 -0.13
N ASP A 47 5.71 -0.58 0.24
CA ASP A 47 4.92 -0.06 1.34
C ASP A 47 5.42 -0.63 2.67
N VAL A 48 5.41 0.20 3.71
CA VAL A 48 5.80 -0.18 5.08
C VAL A 48 4.61 0.00 6.00
N VAL A 49 4.29 -1.03 6.78
CA VAL A 49 3.27 -0.97 7.83
C VAL A 49 3.89 -1.40 9.14
N ALA A 50 3.82 -0.57 10.17
CA ALA A 50 4.46 -0.86 11.45
C ALA A 50 3.60 -0.50 12.66
N ASP A 51 3.73 -1.30 13.71
CA ASP A 51 3.46 -0.90 15.09
C ASP A 51 4.77 -0.60 15.83
N ALA A 52 4.73 -0.43 17.14
CA ALA A 52 5.92 -0.13 17.94
C ALA A 52 6.96 -1.27 17.97
N ASN A 53 6.56 -2.51 17.68
CA ASN A 53 7.37 -3.70 17.84
C ASN A 53 7.77 -4.35 16.52
N LYS A 54 6.93 -4.24 15.49
CA LYS A 54 6.98 -5.02 14.28
C LYS A 54 6.74 -4.15 13.06
N ALA A 55 7.38 -4.48 11.95
CA ALA A 55 7.08 -3.88 10.66
C ALA A 55 6.92 -4.94 9.58
N TYR A 56 6.02 -4.66 8.64
CA TYR A 56 5.83 -5.43 7.42
C TYR A 56 6.24 -4.60 6.21
N LEU A 57 6.91 -5.24 5.28
CA LEU A 57 7.23 -4.72 3.95
C LEU A 57 6.27 -5.36 2.95
N ILE A 58 5.63 -4.55 2.13
CA ILE A 58 4.68 -5.00 1.12
C ILE A 58 5.21 -4.60 -0.26
N ARG A 59 5.42 -5.60 -1.11
CA ARG A 59 5.99 -5.43 -2.46
C ARG A 59 4.94 -5.57 -3.56
N ASN A 60 3.68 -5.55 -3.20
CA ASN A 60 2.59 -5.53 -4.17
C ASN A 60 2.41 -4.13 -4.74
N GLY A 61 1.95 -4.08 -5.98
CA GLY A 61 1.62 -2.84 -6.66
C GLY A 61 2.19 -2.77 -8.06
N HIS A 62 1.73 -1.78 -8.81
CA HIS A 62 2.19 -1.53 -10.17
C HIS A 62 2.35 -0.02 -10.43
N PRO A 63 3.40 0.43 -11.17
CA PRO A 63 3.62 1.86 -11.46
C PRO A 63 2.43 2.58 -12.13
N MET A 64 1.53 1.83 -12.79
CA MET A 64 0.31 2.38 -13.37
C MET A 64 -0.61 3.01 -12.32
N MET A 65 -0.54 2.55 -11.06
CA MET A 65 -1.34 3.09 -9.95
C MET A 65 -1.03 4.57 -9.71
N SER A 66 0.23 4.99 -9.78
CA SER A 66 0.63 6.38 -9.61
C SER A 66 0.16 7.31 -10.75
N ARG A 67 -0.19 6.74 -11.90
CA ARG A 67 -0.71 7.49 -13.06
C ARG A 67 -2.22 7.73 -13.02
N VAL A 68 -2.91 7.17 -12.03
CA VAL A 68 -4.37 7.27 -11.89
C VAL A 68 -4.70 8.04 -10.62
N THR A 69 -5.17 9.26 -10.78
CA THR A 69 -5.57 10.11 -9.65
C THR A 69 -6.63 9.43 -8.78
N GLY A 70 -6.42 9.45 -7.47
CA GLY A 70 -7.33 8.93 -6.47
C GLY A 70 -7.05 7.51 -5.99
N THR A 71 -6.05 6.80 -6.54
CA THR A 71 -5.67 5.46 -6.06
C THR A 71 -5.24 5.48 -4.60
N GLY A 72 -4.44 6.46 -4.18
CA GLY A 72 -4.06 6.64 -2.78
C GLY A 72 -5.24 6.94 -1.86
N CYS A 73 -6.18 7.79 -2.30
CA CYS A 73 -7.40 8.08 -1.52
C CYS A 73 -8.29 6.83 -1.37
N MET A 74 -8.41 6.02 -2.43
CA MET A 74 -9.13 4.74 -2.37
C MET A 74 -8.44 3.76 -1.41
N LEU A 75 -7.11 3.67 -1.45
CA LEU A 75 -6.33 2.85 -0.52
C LEU A 75 -6.60 3.29 0.94
N SER A 76 -6.50 4.58 1.25
CA SER A 76 -6.76 5.08 2.61
C SER A 76 -8.17 4.75 3.09
N SER A 77 -9.15 4.81 2.21
CA SER A 77 -10.54 4.43 2.53
C SER A 77 -10.66 2.92 2.80
N ALA A 78 -10.01 2.09 1.99
CA ALA A 78 -9.98 0.64 2.18
C ALA A 78 -9.31 0.26 3.50
N VAL A 79 -8.15 0.87 3.82
CA VAL A 79 -7.46 0.66 5.11
C VAL A 79 -8.38 1.01 6.28
N GLY A 80 -9.13 2.11 6.21
CA GLY A 80 -10.09 2.48 7.24
C GLY A 80 -11.18 1.41 7.47
N VAL A 81 -11.68 0.79 6.41
CA VAL A 81 -12.66 -0.31 6.49
C VAL A 81 -12.05 -1.56 7.10
N PHE A 82 -10.85 -1.97 6.65
CA PHE A 82 -10.16 -3.15 7.20
C PHE A 82 -9.82 -2.97 8.68
N ALA A 83 -9.33 -1.80 9.06
CA ALA A 83 -9.03 -1.47 10.46
C ALA A 83 -10.29 -1.50 11.33
N ALA A 84 -11.39 -0.93 10.86
CA ALA A 84 -12.66 -0.94 11.60
C ALA A 84 -13.25 -2.34 11.77
N ALA A 85 -13.04 -3.22 10.80
CA ALA A 85 -13.49 -4.62 10.85
C ALA A 85 -12.59 -5.50 11.73
N ASN A 86 -11.35 -5.07 12.04
CA ASN A 86 -10.35 -5.85 12.77
C ASN A 86 -9.66 -5.01 13.86
N PRO A 87 -10.40 -4.47 14.85
CA PRO A 87 -9.85 -3.53 15.83
C PRO A 87 -8.75 -4.12 16.73
N ASP A 88 -8.75 -5.44 16.92
CA ASP A 88 -7.77 -6.14 17.76
C ASP A 88 -6.51 -6.57 16.99
N ASN A 89 -6.48 -6.43 15.66
CA ASN A 89 -5.39 -6.85 14.78
C ASN A 89 -5.08 -5.78 13.72
N LEU A 90 -4.90 -4.52 14.14
CA LEU A 90 -4.77 -3.37 13.25
C LEU A 90 -3.55 -3.47 12.32
N LEU A 91 -2.42 -3.98 12.81
CA LEU A 91 -1.18 -4.12 12.05
C LEU A 91 -1.38 -5.07 10.86
N GLU A 92 -1.82 -6.30 11.16
CA GLU A 92 -2.05 -7.33 10.15
C GLU A 92 -3.16 -6.93 9.17
N ALA A 93 -4.25 -6.39 9.68
CA ALA A 93 -5.36 -5.92 8.83
C ALA A 93 -4.92 -4.82 7.85
N THR A 94 -4.07 -3.89 8.31
CA THR A 94 -3.52 -2.84 7.47
C THR A 94 -2.58 -3.42 6.41
N ALA A 95 -1.67 -4.31 6.80
CA ALA A 95 -0.72 -4.95 5.89
C ALA A 95 -1.44 -5.79 4.82
N VAL A 96 -2.42 -6.59 5.21
CA VAL A 96 -3.26 -7.39 4.29
C VAL A 96 -4.03 -6.48 3.33
N CYS A 97 -4.63 -5.40 3.82
CA CYS A 97 -5.37 -4.47 2.98
C CYS A 97 -4.47 -3.82 1.91
N ILE A 98 -3.27 -3.35 2.30
CA ILE A 98 -2.33 -2.71 1.37
C ILE A 98 -1.83 -3.72 0.34
N SER A 99 -1.50 -4.94 0.76
CA SER A 99 -1.08 -6.01 -0.13
C SER A 99 -2.18 -6.40 -1.12
N ALA A 100 -3.42 -6.59 -0.65
CA ALA A 100 -4.56 -6.92 -1.50
C ALA A 100 -4.83 -5.82 -2.53
N TYR A 101 -4.76 -4.55 -2.10
CA TYR A 101 -4.94 -3.41 -2.98
C TYR A 101 -3.83 -3.29 -4.03
N GLY A 102 -2.57 -3.50 -3.62
CA GLY A 102 -1.43 -3.54 -4.53
C GLY A 102 -1.55 -4.68 -5.56
N TYR A 103 -1.91 -5.88 -5.09
CA TYR A 103 -2.13 -7.02 -5.98
C TYR A 103 -3.30 -6.81 -6.94
N ALA A 104 -4.39 -6.21 -6.49
CA ALA A 104 -5.48 -5.78 -7.37
C ALA A 104 -4.99 -4.81 -8.46
N GLY A 105 -4.02 -3.95 -8.15
CA GLY A 105 -3.33 -3.10 -9.13
C GLY A 105 -2.52 -3.88 -10.16
N GLU A 106 -1.83 -4.95 -9.75
CA GLU A 106 -1.12 -5.87 -10.65
C GLU A 106 -2.11 -6.55 -11.62
N LEU A 107 -3.19 -7.14 -11.09
CA LEU A 107 -4.26 -7.78 -11.88
C LEU A 107 -4.96 -6.80 -12.84
N ALA A 108 -5.23 -5.59 -12.37
CA ALA A 108 -5.81 -4.53 -13.20
C ALA A 108 -4.91 -4.16 -14.37
N TYR A 109 -3.60 -4.10 -14.16
CA TYR A 109 -2.64 -3.81 -15.22
C TYR A 109 -2.58 -4.93 -16.27
N GLU A 110 -2.56 -6.18 -15.86
CA GLU A 110 -2.64 -7.33 -16.78
C GLU A 110 -3.91 -7.25 -17.65
N LYS A 111 -5.04 -6.87 -17.05
CA LYS A 111 -6.30 -6.71 -17.77
C LYS A 111 -6.25 -5.55 -18.76
N VAL A 112 -5.65 -4.42 -18.38
CA VAL A 112 -5.43 -3.28 -19.28
C VAL A 112 -4.61 -3.70 -20.49
N GLN A 113 -3.53 -4.45 -20.29
CA GLN A 113 -2.70 -4.93 -21.39
C GLN A 113 -3.47 -5.86 -22.34
N SER A 114 -4.22 -6.81 -21.79
CA SER A 114 -4.99 -7.77 -22.59
C SER A 114 -6.12 -7.15 -23.40
N THR A 115 -6.62 -5.97 -22.98
CA THR A 115 -7.73 -5.24 -23.62
C THR A 115 -7.31 -4.00 -24.39
N ASN A 116 -5.99 -3.72 -24.49
CA ASN A 116 -5.45 -2.49 -25.05
C ASN A 116 -6.09 -1.23 -24.42
N GLY A 117 -6.31 -1.27 -23.09
CA GLY A 117 -6.93 -0.21 -22.30
C GLY A 117 -5.94 0.88 -21.90
N GLY A 118 -6.43 1.85 -21.13
CA GLY A 118 -5.65 2.97 -20.60
C GLY A 118 -5.91 3.19 -19.10
N THR A 119 -5.61 4.40 -18.61
CA THR A 119 -5.78 4.78 -17.20
C THR A 119 -7.23 4.71 -16.71
N GLY A 120 -8.20 5.00 -17.57
CA GLY A 120 -9.62 4.87 -17.25
C GLY A 120 -10.04 3.42 -17.02
N SER A 121 -9.65 2.53 -17.95
CA SER A 121 -9.88 1.08 -17.82
C SER A 121 -9.15 0.52 -16.60
N PHE A 122 -7.92 0.96 -16.33
CA PHE A 122 -7.16 0.56 -15.16
C PHE A 122 -7.93 0.83 -13.87
N ARG A 123 -8.46 2.04 -13.70
CA ARG A 123 -9.24 2.40 -12.51
C ARG A 123 -10.46 1.49 -12.33
N MET A 124 -11.17 1.18 -13.41
CA MET A 124 -12.31 0.26 -13.38
C MET A 124 -11.87 -1.14 -12.98
N PHE A 125 -10.84 -1.69 -13.63
CA PHE A 125 -10.34 -3.03 -13.34
C PHE A 125 -9.74 -3.15 -11.92
N LEU A 126 -9.14 -2.09 -11.37
CA LEU A 126 -8.67 -2.06 -10.00
C LEU A 126 -9.84 -2.23 -9.00
N MET A 127 -10.94 -1.52 -9.21
CA MET A 127 -12.13 -1.66 -8.38
C MET A 127 -12.77 -3.04 -8.54
N ASP A 128 -12.85 -3.55 -9.75
CA ASP A 128 -13.37 -4.91 -10.02
C ASP A 128 -12.50 -5.99 -9.34
N ALA A 129 -11.16 -5.87 -9.44
CA ALA A 129 -10.24 -6.80 -8.80
C ALA A 129 -10.36 -6.77 -7.28
N MET A 130 -10.48 -5.58 -6.66
CA MET A 130 -10.72 -5.46 -5.22
C MET A 130 -12.06 -6.05 -4.80
N SER A 131 -13.13 -5.82 -5.55
CA SER A 131 -14.46 -6.33 -5.21
C SER A 131 -14.59 -7.86 -5.36
N ASN A 132 -13.76 -8.46 -6.20
CA ASN A 132 -13.73 -9.89 -6.43
C ASN A 132 -12.60 -10.61 -5.67
N MET A 133 -11.81 -9.89 -4.87
CA MET A 133 -10.70 -10.46 -4.11
C MET A 133 -11.23 -11.39 -3.03
N ASP A 134 -10.91 -12.67 -3.15
CA ASP A 134 -11.14 -13.67 -2.13
C ASP A 134 -9.81 -14.17 -1.54
N ASN A 135 -9.89 -15.03 -0.52
CA ASN A 135 -8.70 -15.54 0.16
C ASN A 135 -7.80 -16.35 -0.78
N GLU A 136 -8.35 -17.13 -1.70
CA GLU A 136 -7.56 -17.93 -2.63
C GLU A 136 -6.79 -17.03 -3.60
N THR A 137 -7.45 -16.08 -4.20
CA THR A 137 -6.83 -15.08 -5.08
C THR A 137 -5.76 -14.27 -4.35
N PHE A 138 -6.06 -13.78 -3.14
CA PHE A 138 -5.11 -13.03 -2.34
C PHE A 138 -3.82 -13.82 -2.07
N LEU A 139 -3.94 -15.07 -1.63
CA LEU A 139 -2.79 -15.91 -1.29
C LEU A 139 -1.89 -16.25 -2.48
N GLN A 140 -2.42 -16.20 -3.72
CA GLN A 140 -1.63 -16.41 -4.94
C GLN A 140 -0.67 -15.25 -5.23
N GLY A 141 -0.99 -14.04 -4.80
CA GLY A 141 -0.25 -12.84 -5.17
C GLY A 141 0.29 -12.01 -4.01
N ALA A 142 -0.01 -12.33 -2.77
CA ALA A 142 0.46 -11.57 -1.62
C ALA A 142 1.99 -11.61 -1.49
N LYS A 143 2.61 -10.42 -1.33
CA LYS A 143 4.06 -10.23 -1.19
C LYS A 143 4.31 -9.41 0.09
N ILE A 144 4.09 -10.06 1.24
CA ILE A 144 4.30 -9.47 2.58
C ILE A 144 5.45 -10.20 3.23
N GLU A 145 6.41 -9.45 3.76
CA GLU A 145 7.53 -9.96 4.54
C GLU A 145 7.69 -9.15 5.83
N GLU A 146 8.22 -9.75 6.89
CA GLU A 146 8.56 -9.08 8.13
C GLU A 146 9.94 -8.45 8.02
N ALA A 147 10.08 -7.15 8.41
CA ALA A 147 11.33 -6.41 8.39
C ALA A 147 12.17 -6.61 9.65
#